data_c4f932f501279463ea39c5dd0a7cf6d3
#
_entry.id   c4f932f501279463ea39c5dd0a7cf6d3
#
_cell.length_a   1.000
_cell.length_b   1.000
_cell.length_c   1.000
_cell.angle_alpha   90.00
_cell.angle_beta   90.00
_cell.angle_gamma   90.00
#
_symmetry.space_group_name_H-M   'P 1'
#
loop_
_entity.id
_entity.type
_entity.pdbx_description
1 polymer ?
#
loop_
_entity_poly.entity_id
_entity_poly.type
_entity_poly.pdbx_seq_one_letter_code
_entity_poly.pdbx_strand_id
1 'polypeptide(L)'
;MNERYKLNAQLAQMLKGGVIMDVTNAEQAKIAEAAGACAVMALEKIPADIRAAGGVARMSDTKLIKEIQNAVSIPVMAKVRIGHFVEAQILEALEIDYIDESEVLSPADDVYHIDKTKFAVPFVCGAKDLGEALRRINEGASMIRTKGEPGTGDVVQAVRHMRKMNQQIAWLAALEENELFNAAKELQVPYDLVLYVHEHKRLPVVNFAAGGVATPADAALMMQLGAEGVFVGSGIFKSGDPAKRAQAIVKAVTNFTDAKMLAELSEDLGEAMVGINEQEIALLMAERGK
;
A
#
# COMPACT_ATOMS: atom_id res chain seq x y z
N MET A 1 -23.36 -2.06 -0.27
CA MET A 1 -22.28 -1.71 -1.24
C MET A 1 -22.82 -1.90 -2.65
N ASN A 2 -22.59 -0.94 -3.55
CA ASN A 2 -23.10 -1.00 -4.92
C ASN A 2 -22.28 -1.95 -5.80
N GLU A 3 -22.78 -2.30 -7.00
CA GLU A 3 -22.11 -3.22 -7.92
C GLU A 3 -20.73 -2.73 -8.36
N ARG A 4 -20.54 -1.42 -8.49
CA ARG A 4 -19.24 -0.82 -8.84
C ARG A 4 -18.20 -1.08 -7.76
N TYR A 5 -18.56 -0.92 -6.49
CA TYR A 5 -17.65 -1.23 -5.38
C TYR A 5 -17.24 -2.71 -5.36
N LYS A 6 -18.19 -3.62 -5.61
CA LYS A 6 -17.88 -5.06 -5.70
C LYS A 6 -16.89 -5.35 -6.81
N LEU A 7 -17.09 -4.76 -8.00
CA LEU A 7 -16.15 -4.88 -9.11
C LEU A 7 -14.76 -4.36 -8.74
N ASN A 8 -14.68 -3.17 -8.14
CA ASN A 8 -13.42 -2.57 -7.73
C ASN A 8 -12.67 -3.43 -6.69
N ALA A 9 -13.39 -4.00 -5.72
CA ALA A 9 -12.80 -4.93 -4.76
C ALA A 9 -12.29 -6.22 -5.42
N GLN A 10 -12.99 -6.72 -6.45
CA GLN A 10 -12.54 -7.88 -7.23
C GLN A 10 -11.31 -7.56 -8.07
N LEU A 11 -11.23 -6.36 -8.69
CA LEU A 11 -10.04 -5.91 -9.41
C LEU A 11 -8.82 -5.85 -8.46
N ALA A 12 -8.99 -5.30 -7.27
CA ALA A 12 -7.93 -5.28 -6.26
C ALA A 12 -7.54 -6.69 -5.80
N GLN A 13 -8.51 -7.62 -5.68
CA GLN A 13 -8.27 -9.02 -5.33
C GLN A 13 -7.38 -9.74 -6.37
N MET A 14 -7.42 -9.34 -7.65
CA MET A 14 -6.56 -9.93 -8.70
C MET A 14 -5.07 -9.66 -8.46
N LEU A 15 -4.72 -8.63 -7.68
CA LEU A 15 -3.32 -8.30 -7.35
C LEU A 15 -2.77 -9.10 -6.17
N LYS A 16 -3.60 -9.89 -5.49
CA LYS A 16 -3.21 -10.69 -4.31
C LYS A 16 -2.05 -11.62 -4.64
N GLY A 17 -1.08 -11.66 -3.73
CA GLY A 17 0.15 -12.43 -3.87
C GLY A 17 1.22 -11.75 -4.73
N GLY A 18 0.97 -10.52 -5.18
CA GLY A 18 1.87 -9.77 -6.03
C GLY A 18 2.70 -8.71 -5.31
N VAL A 19 3.56 -8.09 -6.09
CA VAL A 19 4.40 -6.95 -5.69
C VAL A 19 4.03 -5.75 -6.55
N ILE A 20 3.73 -4.62 -5.91
CA ILE A 20 3.51 -3.33 -6.54
C ILE A 20 4.76 -2.50 -6.32
N MET A 21 5.35 -1.98 -7.40
CA MET A 21 6.63 -1.26 -7.34
C MET A 21 6.46 0.22 -7.68
N ASP A 22 7.03 1.09 -6.84
CA ASP A 22 7.12 2.52 -7.13
C ASP A 22 8.15 2.75 -8.24
N VAL A 23 7.77 3.51 -9.26
CA VAL A 23 8.61 3.83 -10.42
C VAL A 23 8.53 5.32 -10.75
N THR A 24 9.64 5.91 -11.21
CA THR A 24 9.73 7.34 -11.50
C THR A 24 9.90 7.65 -12.98
N ASN A 25 9.98 6.63 -13.83
CA ASN A 25 10.08 6.77 -15.29
C ASN A 25 9.72 5.46 -15.99
N ALA A 26 9.60 5.53 -17.32
CA ALA A 26 9.24 4.39 -18.15
C ALA A 26 10.27 3.23 -18.11
N GLU A 27 11.55 3.52 -17.92
CA GLU A 27 12.60 2.48 -17.83
C GLU A 27 12.47 1.67 -16.55
N GLN A 28 12.27 2.34 -15.41
CA GLN A 28 12.00 1.66 -14.13
C GLN A 28 10.71 0.83 -14.20
N ALA A 29 9.67 1.34 -14.87
CA ALA A 29 8.42 0.61 -15.06
C ALA A 29 8.64 -0.70 -15.84
N LYS A 30 9.44 -0.68 -16.90
CA LYS A 30 9.81 -1.89 -17.66
C LYS A 30 10.64 -2.87 -16.85
N ILE A 31 11.55 -2.38 -16.00
CA ILE A 31 12.32 -3.23 -15.08
C ILE A 31 11.37 -3.91 -14.09
N ALA A 32 10.42 -3.18 -13.53
CA ALA A 32 9.42 -3.73 -12.60
C ALA A 32 8.54 -4.80 -13.28
N GLU A 33 8.03 -4.53 -14.48
CA GLU A 33 7.24 -5.49 -15.26
C GLU A 33 8.05 -6.74 -15.60
N ALA A 34 9.30 -6.57 -16.08
CA ALA A 34 10.20 -7.70 -16.38
C ALA A 34 10.55 -8.54 -15.15
N ALA A 35 10.58 -7.93 -13.96
CA ALA A 35 10.78 -8.62 -12.70
C ALA A 35 9.56 -9.41 -12.22
N GLY A 36 8.37 -9.20 -12.82
CA GLY A 36 7.12 -9.85 -12.47
C GLY A 36 6.25 -9.07 -11.48
N ALA A 37 6.41 -7.75 -11.40
CA ALA A 37 5.49 -6.91 -10.63
C ALA A 37 4.05 -7.09 -11.15
N CYS A 38 3.08 -7.09 -10.24
CA CYS A 38 1.66 -7.18 -10.61
C CYS A 38 1.05 -5.83 -10.98
N ALA A 39 1.70 -4.73 -10.58
CA ALA A 39 1.36 -3.35 -10.92
C ALA A 39 2.56 -2.43 -10.62
N VAL A 40 2.54 -1.22 -11.15
CA VAL A 40 3.48 -0.17 -10.79
C VAL A 40 2.75 1.05 -10.23
N MET A 41 3.42 1.78 -9.34
CA MET A 41 2.98 3.06 -8.81
C MET A 41 3.79 4.17 -9.46
N ALA A 42 3.16 5.00 -10.28
CA ALA A 42 3.81 6.11 -10.96
C ALA A 42 4.02 7.30 -10.00
N LEU A 43 5.25 7.72 -9.84
CA LEU A 43 5.67 8.81 -8.95
C LEU A 43 6.72 9.69 -9.63
N GLU A 44 6.74 10.99 -9.35
CA GLU A 44 7.90 11.86 -9.70
C GLU A 44 9.07 11.62 -8.78
N LYS A 45 8.78 11.36 -7.51
CA LYS A 45 9.77 11.11 -6.47
C LYS A 45 9.33 9.94 -5.62
N ILE A 46 10.23 8.99 -5.42
CA ILE A 46 10.00 7.91 -4.45
C ILE A 46 10.00 8.46 -3.02
N PRO A 47 9.42 7.74 -2.04
CA PRO A 47 9.27 8.24 -0.68
C PRO A 47 10.56 8.73 -0.03
N ALA A 48 11.71 8.07 -0.28
CA ALA A 48 13.01 8.53 0.24
C ALA A 48 13.39 9.91 -0.29
N ASP A 49 13.14 10.21 -1.56
CA ASP A 49 13.43 11.52 -2.16
C ASP A 49 12.46 12.58 -1.68
N ILE A 50 11.19 12.22 -1.41
CA ILE A 50 10.21 13.12 -0.79
C ILE A 50 10.69 13.54 0.60
N ARG A 51 11.20 12.59 1.41
CA ARG A 51 11.76 12.91 2.73
C ARG A 51 12.97 13.84 2.63
N ALA A 52 13.90 13.55 1.72
CA ALA A 52 15.11 14.33 1.52
C ALA A 52 14.82 15.75 1.01
N ALA A 53 13.84 15.92 0.14
CA ALA A 53 13.47 17.22 -0.42
C ALA A 53 12.73 18.11 0.57
N GLY A 54 11.99 17.54 1.51
CA GLY A 54 11.08 18.26 2.41
C GLY A 54 9.96 18.98 1.65
N GLY A 55 9.23 19.86 2.37
CA GLY A 55 8.19 20.69 1.77
C GLY A 55 6.91 19.93 1.39
N VAL A 56 6.13 20.50 0.46
CA VAL A 56 4.85 19.98 0.04
C VAL A 56 5.03 19.02 -1.13
N ALA A 57 4.69 17.74 -0.92
CA ALA A 57 4.62 16.73 -1.97
C ALA A 57 3.20 16.64 -2.55
N ARG A 58 3.07 16.65 -3.87
CA ARG A 58 1.80 16.70 -4.62
C ARG A 58 1.68 15.53 -5.59
N MET A 59 0.51 15.39 -6.22
CA MET A 59 0.29 14.50 -7.35
C MET A 59 1.37 14.71 -8.42
N SER A 60 1.81 13.62 -9.04
CA SER A 60 2.83 13.63 -10.12
C SER A 60 2.30 14.26 -11.39
N ASP A 61 3.23 14.75 -12.23
CA ASP A 61 2.92 15.29 -13.55
C ASP A 61 2.18 14.25 -14.42
N THR A 62 1.11 14.69 -15.07
CA THR A 62 0.24 13.83 -15.88
C THR A 62 0.94 13.29 -17.13
N LYS A 63 1.94 14.01 -17.67
CA LYS A 63 2.74 13.53 -18.79
C LYS A 63 3.59 12.34 -18.38
N LEU A 64 4.24 12.43 -17.21
CA LEU A 64 5.01 11.31 -16.65
C LEU A 64 4.14 10.07 -16.45
N ILE A 65 2.93 10.25 -15.88
CA ILE A 65 1.99 9.14 -15.67
C ILE A 65 1.64 8.48 -17.01
N LYS A 66 1.32 9.25 -18.05
CA LYS A 66 1.05 8.73 -19.40
C LYS A 66 2.24 8.00 -20.02
N GLU A 67 3.46 8.52 -19.84
CA GLU A 67 4.67 7.87 -20.33
C GLU A 67 4.85 6.48 -19.66
N ILE A 68 4.58 6.36 -18.38
CA ILE A 68 4.61 5.08 -17.65
C ILE A 68 3.48 4.16 -18.14
N GLN A 69 2.24 4.65 -18.27
CA GLN A 69 1.12 3.86 -18.80
C GLN A 69 1.42 3.29 -20.19
N ASN A 70 2.06 4.07 -21.05
CA ASN A 70 2.43 3.62 -22.40
C ASN A 70 3.63 2.64 -22.43
N ALA A 71 4.38 2.53 -21.35
CA ALA A 71 5.60 1.74 -21.29
C ALA A 71 5.39 0.29 -20.86
N VAL A 72 4.29 -0.01 -20.15
CA VAL A 72 4.00 -1.32 -19.55
C VAL A 72 2.59 -1.81 -19.87
N SER A 73 2.38 -3.12 -19.77
CA SER A 73 1.08 -3.76 -19.96
C SER A 73 0.37 -4.09 -18.63
N ILE A 74 1.10 -4.02 -17.52
CA ILE A 74 0.55 -4.23 -16.17
C ILE A 74 -0.15 -2.96 -15.68
N PRO A 75 -1.09 -3.08 -14.71
CA PRO A 75 -1.80 -1.94 -14.16
C PRO A 75 -0.87 -0.83 -13.63
N VAL A 76 -1.26 0.41 -13.84
CA VAL A 76 -0.57 1.61 -13.35
C VAL A 76 -1.42 2.30 -12.30
N MET A 77 -0.83 2.53 -11.13
CA MET A 77 -1.40 3.31 -10.03
C MET A 77 -0.78 4.69 -9.97
N ALA A 78 -1.48 5.65 -9.41
CA ALA A 78 -0.93 6.96 -9.08
C ALA A 78 -1.49 7.46 -7.74
N LYS A 79 -0.74 8.37 -7.08
CA LYS A 79 -1.10 8.91 -5.77
C LYS A 79 -1.78 10.27 -5.88
N VAL A 80 -2.76 10.47 -5.00
CA VAL A 80 -3.37 11.77 -4.73
C VAL A 80 -3.17 12.14 -3.26
N ARG A 81 -3.19 13.41 -2.97
CA ARG A 81 -3.15 13.92 -1.59
C ARG A 81 -4.45 13.56 -0.88
N ILE A 82 -4.36 13.28 0.42
CA ILE A 82 -5.53 13.03 1.27
C ILE A 82 -6.52 14.20 1.14
N GLY A 83 -7.79 13.90 0.84
CA GLY A 83 -8.89 14.86 0.69
C GLY A 83 -8.91 15.62 -0.65
N HIS A 84 -7.91 15.44 -1.51
CA HIS A 84 -7.83 16.18 -2.77
C HIS A 84 -8.63 15.52 -3.91
N PHE A 85 -9.94 15.62 -3.86
CA PHE A 85 -10.82 14.97 -4.83
C PHE A 85 -10.61 15.45 -6.29
N VAL A 86 -10.09 16.66 -6.51
CA VAL A 86 -9.79 17.16 -7.87
C VAL A 86 -8.58 16.44 -8.46
N GLU A 87 -7.54 16.13 -7.68
CA GLU A 87 -6.44 15.28 -8.15
C GLU A 87 -6.96 13.89 -8.55
N ALA A 88 -7.90 13.32 -7.79
CA ALA A 88 -8.54 12.06 -8.15
C ALA A 88 -9.34 12.15 -9.45
N GLN A 89 -10.08 13.24 -9.67
CA GLN A 89 -10.80 13.50 -10.94
C GLN A 89 -9.83 13.58 -12.13
N ILE A 90 -8.69 14.21 -11.95
CA ILE A 90 -7.64 14.28 -12.99
C ILE A 90 -7.13 12.88 -13.32
N LEU A 91 -6.80 12.06 -12.31
CA LEU A 91 -6.31 10.70 -12.52
C LEU A 91 -7.37 9.80 -13.17
N GLU A 92 -8.62 9.90 -12.76
CA GLU A 92 -9.71 9.16 -13.39
C GLU A 92 -9.88 9.55 -14.86
N ALA A 93 -9.75 10.85 -15.20
CA ALA A 93 -9.76 11.33 -16.58
C ALA A 93 -8.56 10.87 -17.42
N LEU A 94 -7.46 10.46 -16.78
CA LEU A 94 -6.31 9.81 -17.42
C LEU A 94 -6.48 8.28 -17.57
N GLU A 95 -7.64 7.75 -17.19
CA GLU A 95 -7.91 6.31 -17.21
C GLU A 95 -6.87 5.50 -16.40
N ILE A 96 -6.45 6.04 -15.24
CA ILE A 96 -5.55 5.32 -14.33
C ILE A 96 -6.25 4.07 -13.79
N ASP A 97 -5.53 2.98 -13.60
CA ASP A 97 -6.11 1.71 -13.15
C ASP A 97 -6.50 1.72 -11.66
N TYR A 98 -5.70 2.39 -10.81
CA TYR A 98 -5.96 2.54 -9.38
C TYR A 98 -5.46 3.91 -8.88
N ILE A 99 -6.16 4.48 -7.89
CA ILE A 99 -5.74 5.70 -7.20
C ILE A 99 -5.37 5.37 -5.76
N ASP A 100 -4.19 5.77 -5.31
CA ASP A 100 -3.77 5.69 -3.92
C ASP A 100 -3.97 7.07 -3.26
N GLU A 101 -4.99 7.22 -2.41
CA GLU A 101 -5.14 8.37 -1.52
C GLU A 101 -4.14 8.23 -0.39
N SER A 102 -3.02 8.96 -0.49
CA SER A 102 -1.79 8.59 0.17
C SER A 102 -1.27 9.62 1.17
N GLU A 103 -0.94 9.15 2.37
CA GLU A 103 -0.21 9.88 3.40
C GLU A 103 1.25 10.19 3.02
N VAL A 104 1.80 9.56 1.99
CA VAL A 104 3.14 9.85 1.45
C VAL A 104 3.20 11.27 0.90
N LEU A 105 2.13 11.72 0.24
CA LEU A 105 1.97 13.10 -0.17
C LEU A 105 1.52 13.98 1.00
N SER A 106 1.70 15.29 0.86
CA SER A 106 1.21 16.24 1.86
C SER A 106 -0.32 16.29 1.83
N PRO A 107 -1.04 16.15 2.94
CA PRO A 107 -2.49 16.25 2.96
C PRO A 107 -2.98 17.57 2.37
N ALA A 108 -4.07 17.54 1.61
CA ALA A 108 -4.79 18.72 1.17
C ALA A 108 -5.94 19.08 2.11
N ASP A 109 -6.42 18.08 2.85
CA ASP A 109 -7.45 18.22 3.86
C ASP A 109 -7.02 17.42 5.10
N ASP A 110 -7.14 17.98 6.27
CA ASP A 110 -6.77 17.36 7.55
C ASP A 110 -7.98 16.76 8.30
N VAL A 111 -9.19 16.95 7.74
CA VAL A 111 -10.47 16.48 8.31
C VAL A 111 -11.11 15.42 7.42
N TYR A 112 -11.22 15.69 6.11
CA TYR A 112 -11.97 14.82 5.19
C TYR A 112 -11.06 14.03 4.26
N HIS A 113 -11.38 12.75 4.10
CA HIS A 113 -10.90 11.92 3.01
C HIS A 113 -11.83 12.04 1.80
N ILE A 114 -11.34 11.62 0.63
CA ILE A 114 -12.12 11.60 -0.59
C ILE A 114 -13.31 10.64 -0.45
N ASP A 115 -14.51 11.08 -0.84
CA ASP A 115 -15.65 10.17 -1.04
C ASP A 115 -15.43 9.34 -2.31
N LYS A 116 -14.88 8.16 -2.14
CA LYS A 116 -14.49 7.23 -3.22
C LYS A 116 -15.69 6.62 -3.93
N THR A 117 -16.88 6.71 -3.31
CA THR A 117 -18.13 6.22 -3.92
C THR A 117 -18.55 7.02 -5.15
N LYS A 118 -17.97 8.22 -5.34
CA LYS A 118 -18.21 9.10 -6.49
C LYS A 118 -17.35 8.78 -7.71
N PHE A 119 -16.41 7.83 -7.60
CA PHE A 119 -15.47 7.47 -8.64
C PHE A 119 -15.74 6.06 -9.18
N ALA A 120 -15.41 5.85 -10.44
CA ALA A 120 -15.47 4.54 -11.07
C ALA A 120 -14.18 3.73 -10.82
N VAL A 121 -13.06 4.41 -10.66
CA VAL A 121 -11.73 3.81 -10.44
C VAL A 121 -11.59 3.26 -9.00
N PRO A 122 -10.93 2.10 -8.80
CA PRO A 122 -10.66 1.56 -7.47
C PRO A 122 -9.62 2.40 -6.70
N PHE A 123 -9.84 2.55 -5.39
CA PHE A 123 -8.95 3.28 -4.49
C PHE A 123 -8.19 2.35 -3.54
N VAL A 124 -6.93 2.70 -3.31
CA VAL A 124 -6.04 2.16 -2.28
C VAL A 124 -5.89 3.18 -1.16
N CYS A 125 -5.91 2.75 0.08
CA CYS A 125 -5.65 3.60 1.25
C CYS A 125 -4.74 2.91 2.27
N GLY A 126 -3.92 3.71 2.95
CA GLY A 126 -3.15 3.26 4.10
C GLY A 126 -3.97 3.20 5.37
N ALA A 127 -3.65 2.23 6.24
CA ALA A 127 -4.21 2.13 7.59
C ALA A 127 -3.19 1.58 8.58
N LYS A 128 -3.25 2.05 9.83
CA LYS A 128 -2.39 1.60 10.94
C LYS A 128 -3.08 0.55 11.81
N ASP A 129 -4.40 0.47 11.73
CA ASP A 129 -5.23 -0.40 12.57
C ASP A 129 -6.59 -0.68 11.92
N LEU A 130 -7.36 -1.56 12.56
CA LEU A 130 -8.64 -2.01 12.05
C LEU A 130 -9.67 -0.87 11.93
N GLY A 131 -9.75 0.03 12.90
CA GLY A 131 -10.68 1.15 12.87
C GLY A 131 -10.41 2.07 11.67
N GLU A 132 -9.15 2.43 11.45
CA GLU A 132 -8.73 3.23 10.30
C GLU A 132 -9.04 2.51 8.98
N ALA A 133 -8.72 1.22 8.87
CA ALA A 133 -9.01 0.43 7.69
C ALA A 133 -10.51 0.40 7.36
N LEU A 134 -11.35 0.14 8.35
CA LEU A 134 -12.79 0.05 8.16
C LEU A 134 -13.41 1.42 7.82
N ARG A 135 -12.87 2.53 8.35
CA ARG A 135 -13.28 3.88 7.91
C ARG A 135 -12.96 4.13 6.45
N ARG A 136 -11.76 3.79 5.99
CA ARG A 136 -11.39 3.90 4.55
C ARG A 136 -12.26 3.02 3.66
N ILE A 137 -12.56 1.80 4.09
CA ILE A 137 -13.46 0.89 3.39
C ILE A 137 -14.88 1.46 3.32
N ASN A 138 -15.36 2.06 4.41
CA ASN A 138 -16.68 2.72 4.43
C ASN A 138 -16.78 3.89 3.44
N GLU A 139 -15.66 4.58 3.21
CA GLU A 139 -15.56 5.65 2.21
C GLU A 139 -15.41 5.13 0.78
N GLY A 140 -15.28 3.82 0.58
CA GLY A 140 -15.21 3.16 -0.72
C GLY A 140 -13.83 2.66 -1.14
N ALA A 141 -12.84 2.57 -0.23
CA ALA A 141 -11.55 1.97 -0.53
C ALA A 141 -11.70 0.49 -0.91
N SER A 142 -11.05 0.08 -1.99
CA SER A 142 -11.10 -1.28 -2.56
C SER A 142 -9.87 -2.13 -2.19
N MET A 143 -8.84 -1.49 -1.64
CA MET A 143 -7.63 -2.10 -1.11
C MET A 143 -7.14 -1.30 0.09
N ILE A 144 -6.66 -2.03 1.10
CA ILE A 144 -5.94 -1.46 2.24
C ILE A 144 -4.47 -1.88 2.15
N ARG A 145 -3.59 -1.01 2.62
CA ARG A 145 -2.19 -1.32 2.88
C ARG A 145 -1.77 -0.80 4.25
N THR A 146 -0.73 -1.37 4.83
CA THR A 146 -0.12 -0.74 6.00
C THR A 146 0.43 0.63 5.61
N LYS A 147 0.37 1.60 6.51
CA LYS A 147 1.06 2.87 6.30
C LYS A 147 2.58 2.67 6.35
N GLY A 148 3.08 1.99 7.39
CA GLY A 148 4.51 1.87 7.63
C GLY A 148 5.16 3.25 7.75
N GLU A 149 6.46 3.33 7.48
CA GLU A 149 7.17 4.60 7.26
C GLU A 149 7.91 4.52 5.92
N PRO A 150 7.26 4.93 4.82
CA PRO A 150 7.81 4.84 3.48
C PRO A 150 9.11 5.62 3.32
N GLY A 151 10.05 5.07 2.53
CA GLY A 151 11.32 5.72 2.23
C GLY A 151 12.39 5.58 3.31
N THR A 152 12.14 4.82 4.38
CA THR A 152 13.11 4.59 5.46
C THR A 152 13.97 3.35 5.26
N GLY A 153 13.50 2.35 4.50
CA GLY A 153 14.15 1.05 4.44
C GLY A 153 14.08 0.26 5.76
N ASP A 154 13.26 0.72 6.71
CA ASP A 154 13.00 0.07 7.99
C ASP A 154 11.55 -0.42 8.05
N VAL A 155 11.37 -1.72 8.14
CA VAL A 155 10.06 -2.39 8.05
C VAL A 155 9.31 -2.40 9.38
N VAL A 156 9.92 -1.94 10.48
CA VAL A 156 9.38 -2.08 11.85
C VAL A 156 7.96 -1.50 12.00
N GLN A 157 7.67 -0.34 11.40
CA GLN A 157 6.34 0.27 11.46
C GLN A 157 5.29 -0.53 10.67
N ALA A 158 5.64 -1.03 9.50
CA ALA A 158 4.75 -1.90 8.73
C ALA A 158 4.43 -3.19 9.50
N VAL A 159 5.42 -3.78 10.18
CA VAL A 159 5.23 -4.94 11.06
C VAL A 159 4.29 -4.61 12.22
N ARG A 160 4.48 -3.48 12.89
CA ARG A 160 3.59 -3.04 13.98
C ARG A 160 2.14 -2.88 13.49
N HIS A 161 1.93 -2.23 12.35
CA HIS A 161 0.59 -2.02 11.79
C HIS A 161 -0.07 -3.34 11.41
N MET A 162 0.65 -4.26 10.75
CA MET A 162 0.12 -5.57 10.38
C MET A 162 -0.24 -6.40 11.62
N ARG A 163 0.64 -6.43 12.63
CA ARG A 163 0.35 -7.13 13.90
C ARG A 163 -0.84 -6.54 14.63
N LYS A 164 -0.94 -5.20 14.69
CA LYS A 164 -2.07 -4.52 15.32
C LYS A 164 -3.39 -4.85 14.61
N MET A 165 -3.38 -4.82 13.29
CA MET A 165 -4.52 -5.22 12.46
C MET A 165 -4.98 -6.65 12.80
N ASN A 166 -4.05 -7.61 12.78
CA ASN A 166 -4.35 -9.01 13.08
C ASN A 166 -4.86 -9.21 14.50
N GLN A 167 -4.27 -8.52 15.49
CA GLN A 167 -4.72 -8.58 16.88
C GLN A 167 -6.15 -8.04 17.03
N GLN A 168 -6.49 -6.94 16.38
CA GLN A 168 -7.83 -6.36 16.45
C GLN A 168 -8.87 -7.19 15.70
N ILE A 169 -8.50 -7.81 14.57
CA ILE A 169 -9.36 -8.77 13.87
C ILE A 169 -9.63 -9.99 14.78
N ALA A 170 -8.59 -10.54 15.42
CA ALA A 170 -8.74 -11.65 16.33
C ALA A 170 -9.58 -11.30 17.56
N TRP A 171 -9.37 -10.11 18.13
CA TRP A 171 -10.20 -9.59 19.23
C TRP A 171 -11.66 -9.51 18.81
N LEU A 172 -11.95 -8.86 17.67
CA LEU A 172 -13.31 -8.68 17.19
C LEU A 172 -14.01 -10.01 16.89
N ALA A 173 -13.26 -10.98 16.35
CA ALA A 173 -13.77 -12.32 16.05
C ALA A 173 -14.12 -13.15 17.32
N ALA A 174 -13.58 -12.77 18.47
CA ALA A 174 -13.81 -13.46 19.76
C ALA A 174 -14.92 -12.84 20.61
N LEU A 175 -15.47 -11.68 20.19
CA LEU A 175 -16.56 -11.01 20.92
C LEU A 175 -17.88 -11.79 20.78
N GLU A 176 -18.77 -11.63 21.75
CA GLU A 176 -20.16 -12.04 21.63
C GLU A 176 -20.95 -11.02 20.80
N GLU A 177 -22.04 -11.45 20.15
CA GLU A 177 -22.82 -10.58 19.24
C GLU A 177 -23.31 -9.28 19.88
N ASN A 178 -23.68 -9.32 21.17
CA ASN A 178 -24.14 -8.14 21.91
C ASN A 178 -23.03 -7.12 22.19
N GLU A 179 -21.76 -7.52 22.10
CA GLU A 179 -20.59 -6.65 22.30
C GLU A 179 -20.22 -5.89 21.00
N LEU A 180 -20.68 -6.35 19.84
CA LEU A 180 -20.33 -5.77 18.54
C LEU A 180 -20.79 -4.31 18.38
N PHE A 181 -21.90 -3.92 19.03
CA PHE A 181 -22.33 -2.52 19.02
C PHE A 181 -21.33 -1.60 19.74
N ASN A 182 -20.76 -2.07 20.84
CA ASN A 182 -19.72 -1.31 21.54
C ASN A 182 -18.42 -1.28 20.74
N ALA A 183 -18.04 -2.40 20.13
CA ALA A 183 -16.88 -2.46 19.24
C ALA A 183 -16.99 -1.47 18.05
N ALA A 184 -18.18 -1.37 17.42
CA ALA A 184 -18.43 -0.40 16.37
C ALA A 184 -18.25 1.05 16.84
N LYS A 185 -18.71 1.36 18.04
CA LYS A 185 -18.53 2.66 18.68
C LYS A 185 -17.06 2.96 18.99
N GLU A 186 -16.33 1.99 19.55
CA GLU A 186 -14.90 2.13 19.88
C GLU A 186 -14.04 2.33 18.62
N LEU A 187 -14.31 1.55 17.58
CA LEU A 187 -13.62 1.64 16.29
C LEU A 187 -14.07 2.84 15.44
N GLN A 188 -15.18 3.47 15.81
CA GLN A 188 -15.81 4.58 15.08
C GLN A 188 -16.15 4.20 13.62
N VAL A 189 -16.82 3.06 13.44
CA VAL A 189 -17.17 2.50 12.15
C VAL A 189 -18.61 1.98 12.12
N PRO A 190 -19.22 1.81 10.93
CA PRO A 190 -20.53 1.20 10.79
C PRO A 190 -20.58 -0.23 11.35
N TYR A 191 -21.69 -0.58 11.98
CA TYR A 191 -21.94 -1.91 12.56
C TYR A 191 -21.77 -3.04 11.52
N ASP A 192 -22.27 -2.85 10.30
CA ASP A 192 -22.19 -3.87 9.24
C ASP A 192 -20.76 -4.29 8.91
N LEU A 193 -19.79 -3.35 8.97
CA LEU A 193 -18.38 -3.67 8.76
C LEU A 193 -17.77 -4.44 9.95
N VAL A 194 -18.20 -4.12 11.16
CA VAL A 194 -17.80 -4.86 12.38
C VAL A 194 -18.34 -6.29 12.31
N LEU A 195 -19.62 -6.45 11.97
CA LEU A 195 -20.26 -7.75 11.80
C LEU A 195 -19.55 -8.58 10.72
N TYR A 196 -19.22 -7.95 9.57
CA TYR A 196 -18.47 -8.64 8.52
C TYR A 196 -17.13 -9.20 9.03
N VAL A 197 -16.34 -8.39 9.73
CA VAL A 197 -15.03 -8.83 10.26
C VAL A 197 -15.20 -9.91 11.35
N HIS A 198 -16.20 -9.78 12.19
CA HIS A 198 -16.52 -10.79 13.21
C HIS A 198 -16.84 -12.17 12.58
N GLU A 199 -17.68 -12.19 11.54
CA GLU A 199 -18.09 -13.42 10.86
C GLU A 199 -16.98 -14.03 10.00
N HIS A 200 -16.28 -13.18 9.23
CA HIS A 200 -15.32 -13.62 8.19
C HIS A 200 -13.87 -13.65 8.69
N LYS A 201 -13.56 -13.07 9.84
CA LYS A 201 -12.21 -13.00 10.46
C LYS A 201 -11.15 -12.38 9.55
N ARG A 202 -11.57 -11.45 8.69
CA ARG A 202 -10.74 -10.72 7.73
C ARG A 202 -11.39 -9.41 7.30
N LEU A 203 -10.61 -8.53 6.68
CA LEU A 203 -11.16 -7.36 5.99
C LEU A 203 -12.01 -7.77 4.78
N PRO A 204 -13.00 -6.96 4.39
CA PRO A 204 -13.77 -7.18 3.15
C PRO A 204 -12.98 -6.93 1.85
N VAL A 205 -11.80 -6.35 1.94
CA VAL A 205 -10.87 -6.08 0.84
C VAL A 205 -9.48 -6.61 1.16
N VAL A 206 -8.62 -6.72 0.15
CA VAL A 206 -7.23 -7.17 0.33
C VAL A 206 -6.44 -6.17 1.18
N ASN A 207 -5.50 -6.70 1.98
CA ASN A 207 -4.61 -5.92 2.84
C ASN A 207 -3.14 -6.20 2.48
N PHE A 208 -2.48 -5.24 1.88
CA PHE A 208 -1.07 -5.33 1.49
C PHE A 208 -0.15 -4.73 2.56
N ALA A 209 1.11 -5.13 2.56
CA ALA A 209 2.14 -4.47 3.34
C ALA A 209 2.80 -3.35 2.54
N ALA A 210 3.02 -2.22 3.18
CA ALA A 210 3.77 -1.09 2.63
C ALA A 210 4.58 -0.40 3.73
N GLY A 211 5.66 0.25 3.32
CA GLY A 211 6.50 1.08 4.18
C GLY A 211 7.72 0.35 4.73
N GLY A 212 8.89 0.63 4.14
CA GLY A 212 10.17 0.17 4.65
C GLY A 212 10.67 -1.19 4.13
N VAL A 213 9.95 -1.87 3.25
CA VAL A 213 10.41 -3.13 2.64
C VAL A 213 11.61 -2.84 1.73
N ALA A 214 12.76 -3.46 2.03
CA ALA A 214 14.01 -3.23 1.30
C ALA A 214 14.69 -4.53 0.82
N THR A 215 14.32 -5.68 1.38
CA THR A 215 14.95 -6.97 1.12
C THR A 215 13.92 -8.06 0.83
N PRO A 216 14.32 -9.18 0.17
CA PRO A 216 13.46 -10.36 0.04
C PRO A 216 12.97 -10.90 1.40
N ALA A 217 13.81 -10.84 2.42
CA ALA A 217 13.47 -11.28 3.77
C ALA A 217 12.37 -10.41 4.40
N ASP A 218 12.42 -9.07 4.21
CA ASP A 218 11.36 -8.15 4.67
C ASP A 218 10.02 -8.47 4.01
N ALA A 219 10.04 -8.69 2.68
CA ALA A 219 8.85 -9.04 1.93
C ALA A 219 8.24 -10.36 2.41
N ALA A 220 9.07 -11.40 2.59
CA ALA A 220 8.66 -12.69 3.11
C ALA A 220 8.12 -12.59 4.55
N LEU A 221 8.74 -11.77 5.41
CA LEU A 221 8.26 -11.51 6.76
C LEU A 221 6.84 -10.93 6.73
N MET A 222 6.58 -9.94 5.91
CA MET A 222 5.26 -9.33 5.81
C MET A 222 4.21 -10.33 5.31
N MET A 223 4.55 -11.17 4.32
CA MET A 223 3.67 -12.22 3.84
C MET A 223 3.36 -13.27 4.92
N GLN A 224 4.36 -13.69 5.70
CA GLN A 224 4.17 -14.62 6.82
C GLN A 224 3.35 -13.99 7.97
N LEU A 225 3.37 -12.68 8.11
CA LEU A 225 2.50 -11.95 9.03
C LEU A 225 1.06 -11.76 8.52
N GLY A 226 0.75 -12.28 7.34
CA GLY A 226 -0.61 -12.27 6.78
C GLY A 226 -0.90 -11.15 5.79
N ALA A 227 0.11 -10.43 5.32
CA ALA A 227 -0.07 -9.54 4.17
C ALA A 227 -0.48 -10.33 2.93
N GLU A 228 -1.31 -9.73 2.10
CA GLU A 228 -1.82 -10.36 0.88
C GLU A 228 -1.07 -9.91 -0.39
N GLY A 229 0.03 -9.23 -0.21
CA GLY A 229 0.97 -8.72 -1.18
C GLY A 229 1.81 -7.61 -0.56
N VAL A 230 2.74 -7.04 -1.32
CA VAL A 230 3.61 -5.97 -0.83
C VAL A 230 3.72 -4.82 -1.82
N PHE A 231 3.83 -3.60 -1.28
CA PHE A 231 4.31 -2.43 -1.99
C PHE A 231 5.79 -2.24 -1.67
N VAL A 232 6.60 -2.00 -2.68
CA VAL A 232 8.02 -1.70 -2.51
C VAL A 232 8.35 -0.40 -3.25
N GLY A 233 8.75 0.61 -2.49
CA GLY A 233 9.12 1.91 -3.01
C GLY A 233 10.63 2.03 -3.20
N SER A 234 11.25 2.81 -2.33
CA SER A 234 12.68 3.14 -2.38
C SER A 234 13.60 1.92 -2.31
N GLY A 235 13.14 0.81 -1.73
CA GLY A 235 13.95 -0.39 -1.50
C GLY A 235 14.50 -1.05 -2.77
N ILE A 236 13.86 -0.86 -3.93
CA ILE A 236 14.34 -1.40 -5.20
C ILE A 236 15.29 -0.43 -5.88
N PHE A 237 14.80 0.74 -6.29
CA PHE A 237 15.57 1.65 -7.16
C PHE A 237 16.63 2.48 -6.43
N LYS A 238 16.71 2.42 -5.10
CA LYS A 238 17.84 2.94 -4.28
C LYS A 238 18.85 1.86 -3.91
N SER A 239 18.72 0.64 -4.42
CA SER A 239 19.67 -0.45 -4.20
C SER A 239 20.78 -0.47 -5.27
N GLY A 240 21.83 -1.24 -5.01
CA GLY A 240 22.97 -1.37 -5.94
C GLY A 240 22.64 -2.11 -7.24
N ASP A 241 21.67 -3.04 -7.23
CA ASP A 241 21.16 -3.77 -8.40
C ASP A 241 19.64 -3.85 -8.37
N PRO A 242 18.94 -2.84 -8.89
CA PRO A 242 17.47 -2.79 -8.86
C PRO A 242 16.79 -3.94 -9.58
N ALA A 243 17.29 -4.37 -10.74
CA ALA A 243 16.66 -5.43 -11.53
C ALA A 243 16.72 -6.78 -10.81
N LYS A 244 17.88 -7.16 -10.29
CA LYS A 244 18.08 -8.40 -9.54
C LYS A 244 17.27 -8.37 -8.23
N ARG A 245 17.27 -7.25 -7.52
CA ARG A 245 16.53 -7.07 -6.27
C ARG A 245 15.01 -7.15 -6.49
N ALA A 246 14.49 -6.52 -7.54
CA ALA A 246 13.09 -6.60 -7.90
C ALA A 246 12.65 -8.05 -8.15
N GLN A 247 13.40 -8.81 -8.95
CA GLN A 247 13.12 -10.23 -9.20
C GLN A 247 13.17 -11.08 -7.92
N ALA A 248 14.18 -10.84 -7.06
CA ALA A 248 14.32 -11.54 -5.80
C ALA A 248 13.13 -11.27 -4.85
N ILE A 249 12.66 -10.05 -4.76
CA ILE A 249 11.50 -9.68 -3.94
C ILE A 249 10.22 -10.32 -4.49
N VAL A 250 9.98 -10.29 -5.80
CA VAL A 250 8.81 -10.95 -6.42
C VAL A 250 8.80 -12.45 -6.10
N LYS A 251 9.93 -13.14 -6.28
CA LYS A 251 10.06 -14.55 -5.96
C LYS A 251 9.90 -14.85 -4.47
N ALA A 252 10.42 -13.97 -3.60
CA ALA A 252 10.27 -14.10 -2.15
C ALA A 252 8.80 -13.98 -1.71
N VAL A 253 8.04 -13.07 -2.31
CA VAL A 253 6.59 -12.93 -2.04
C VAL A 253 5.82 -14.18 -2.48
N THR A 254 6.17 -14.78 -3.60
CA THR A 254 5.53 -16.02 -4.07
C THR A 254 5.90 -17.23 -3.21
N ASN A 255 7.14 -17.28 -2.72
CA ASN A 255 7.71 -18.45 -2.01
C ASN A 255 8.06 -18.10 -0.55
N PHE A 256 7.28 -17.28 0.11
CA PHE A 256 7.60 -16.69 1.40
C PHE A 256 7.76 -17.68 2.56
N THR A 257 7.35 -18.94 2.39
CA THR A 257 7.51 -20.01 3.39
C THR A 257 8.68 -20.95 3.09
N ASP A 258 9.33 -20.82 1.92
CA ASP A 258 10.47 -21.65 1.52
C ASP A 258 11.79 -21.01 1.95
N ALA A 259 12.28 -21.41 3.14
CA ALA A 259 13.50 -20.86 3.71
C ALA A 259 14.76 -21.10 2.85
N LYS A 260 14.81 -22.22 2.08
CA LYS A 260 15.94 -22.50 1.19
C LYS A 260 15.95 -21.53 0.02
N MET A 261 14.81 -21.36 -0.64
CA MET A 261 14.66 -20.39 -1.72
C MET A 261 14.93 -18.97 -1.23
N LEU A 262 14.45 -18.59 -0.04
CA LEU A 262 14.72 -17.28 0.53
C LEU A 262 16.21 -17.05 0.78
N ALA A 263 16.97 -18.09 1.20
CA ALA A 263 18.41 -18.00 1.34
C ALA A 263 19.09 -17.73 -0.01
N GLU A 264 18.76 -18.49 -1.06
CA GLU A 264 19.28 -18.31 -2.42
C GLU A 264 18.92 -16.91 -2.97
N LEU A 265 17.67 -16.46 -2.77
CA LEU A 265 17.21 -15.15 -3.21
C LEU A 265 17.86 -13.97 -2.46
N SER A 266 18.53 -14.24 -1.36
CA SER A 266 19.23 -13.21 -0.56
C SER A 266 20.70 -13.08 -0.92
N GLU A 267 21.21 -13.88 -1.87
CA GLU A 267 22.60 -13.87 -2.28
C GLU A 267 22.89 -12.79 -3.35
N ASP A 268 24.02 -12.12 -3.20
CA ASP A 268 24.59 -11.24 -4.23
C ASP A 268 23.62 -10.16 -4.79
N LEU A 269 22.81 -9.57 -3.94
CA LEU A 269 21.83 -8.55 -4.36
C LEU A 269 22.42 -7.13 -4.50
N GLY A 270 23.72 -6.99 -4.30
CA GLY A 270 24.35 -5.67 -4.14
C GLY A 270 23.93 -4.98 -2.84
N GLU A 271 24.33 -3.73 -2.68
CA GLU A 271 23.97 -2.98 -1.47
C GLU A 271 22.47 -2.73 -1.40
N ALA A 272 21.90 -2.96 -0.22
CA ALA A 272 20.53 -2.49 0.06
C ALA A 272 20.51 -0.97 0.13
N MET A 273 19.32 -0.38 -0.02
CA MET A 273 19.18 1.06 0.21
C MET A 273 19.68 1.44 1.61
N VAL A 274 20.30 2.62 1.72
CA VAL A 274 20.66 3.18 3.03
C VAL A 274 19.38 3.46 3.82
N GLY A 275 19.24 2.78 4.96
CA GLY A 275 18.08 2.92 5.83
C GLY A 275 18.16 4.15 6.73
N ILE A 276 17.00 4.61 7.19
CA ILE A 276 16.86 5.65 8.21
C ILE A 276 16.17 5.00 9.42
N ASN A 277 16.83 5.01 10.58
CA ASN A 277 16.26 4.47 11.80
C ASN A 277 15.00 5.27 12.19
N GLU A 278 13.97 4.59 12.68
CA GLU A 278 12.72 5.22 13.14
C GLU A 278 12.95 6.37 14.13
N GLN A 279 13.92 6.24 15.04
CA GLN A 279 14.22 7.26 16.04
C GLN A 279 14.83 8.55 15.46
N GLU A 280 15.34 8.48 14.23
CA GLU A 280 15.93 9.62 13.50
C GLU A 280 14.93 10.30 12.56
N ILE A 281 13.68 9.81 12.49
CA ILE A 281 12.67 10.33 11.56
C ILE A 281 12.04 11.60 12.15
N ALA A 282 12.27 12.73 11.49
CA ALA A 282 11.64 14.00 11.85
C ALA A 282 10.17 14.09 11.39
N LEU A 283 9.81 13.40 10.31
CA LEU A 283 8.48 13.42 9.70
C LEU A 283 7.85 12.03 9.68
N LEU A 284 6.87 11.80 10.55
CA LEU A 284 6.07 10.58 10.58
C LEU A 284 4.92 10.68 9.56
N MET A 285 5.09 10.06 8.38
CA MET A 285 4.06 10.06 7.35
C MET A 285 2.83 9.24 7.77
N ALA A 286 3.01 8.18 8.55
CA ALA A 286 1.93 7.34 9.06
C ALA A 286 0.90 8.10 9.93
N GLU A 287 1.27 9.24 10.49
CA GLU A 287 0.39 10.06 11.33
C GLU A 287 -0.55 10.96 10.53
N ARG A 288 -0.35 11.08 9.22
CA ARG A 288 -1.22 11.85 8.33
C ARG A 288 -2.54 11.12 8.07
N GLY A 289 -3.64 11.87 7.98
CA GLY A 289 -4.95 11.34 7.62
C GLY A 289 -5.46 10.29 8.63
N LYS A 290 -5.52 10.66 9.90
CA LYS A 290 -6.06 9.79 10.98
C LYS A 290 -7.57 9.58 10.86
#